data_964d79d8ae8c8ad35847e59e52031322
#
_entry.id   964d79d8ae8c8ad35847e59e52031322
#
_cell.length_a   1.000
_cell.length_b   1.000
_cell.length_c   1.000
_cell.angle_alpha   90.00
_cell.angle_beta   90.00
_cell.angle_gamma   90.00
#
_symmetry.space_group_name_H-M   'P 1'
#
loop_
_entity.id
_entity.type
_entity.pdbx_description
1 polymer ?
#
loop_
_entity_poly.entity_id
_entity_poly.type
_entity_poly.pdbx_seq_one_letter_code
_entity_poly.pdbx_strand_id
1 'polypeptide(L)'
;MTDPVAQEDLDAVAAQLGRAPRGVLAIAYRCPDGAPGVVKTAPKLPDGTPFPTLYYLTDPRLTAEASRQESGGVMKEMTERLAADPDRAAAYRRAHESYLAERDAIESLGTDFSGGGMPDRVKCLHVLIAHSLAKGPGVNPFGDEAVALAARRRPARHRRPRRLAHLRRAARGDRVTAVGAGRVAAIDCGTNSIRLLIADLGDDGRLTDVTRLMRIVRLGQGVDATGRLSPEAIERTRVALVEYAGLIRETGAQAVRMVATSATRDAANRDDFFAMTREVLGAVIPGAEAEVITGDEEARLSFTGAVGELDPTRGPFVVVDLGGGSTEVVLGDADGVHAAYSTDIGCVRLTERCLHDDPPTAEQIAAAREFAGEKIAEALAHVPVEQARTWVGVAGTMTTIAALANDLAEYDPERVHLSTVGFDRLREVCDGLLAATHDERAALGPMHPGRVDVIGGGAIVTTVLADELGRRAGIGELVVSEHDILDGIALSIA
;
A
#
# COMPACT_ATOMS: atom_id res chain seq x y z
N MET A 1 15.15 -41.82 6.70
CA MET A 1 15.77 -40.72 5.93
C MET A 1 14.75 -40.36 4.86
N THR A 2 14.21 -39.18 4.88
CA THR A 2 13.32 -38.67 3.79
C THR A 2 14.18 -38.42 2.58
N ASP A 3 13.72 -38.89 1.39
CA ASP A 3 14.39 -38.59 0.14
C ASP A 3 14.57 -37.08 -0.04
N PRO A 4 15.69 -36.60 -0.59
CA PRO A 4 15.90 -35.18 -0.83
C PRO A 4 14.82 -34.62 -1.74
N VAL A 5 14.39 -33.39 -1.49
CA VAL A 5 13.42 -32.70 -2.34
C VAL A 5 13.98 -32.60 -3.77
N ALA A 6 13.17 -32.93 -4.76
CA ALA A 6 13.59 -32.88 -6.16
C ALA A 6 14.01 -31.45 -6.56
N GLN A 7 15.05 -31.35 -7.39
CA GLN A 7 15.54 -30.03 -7.84
C GLN A 7 14.46 -29.25 -8.59
N GLU A 8 13.63 -29.92 -9.36
CA GLU A 8 12.49 -29.33 -10.07
C GLU A 8 11.50 -28.65 -9.11
N ASP A 9 11.24 -29.26 -7.94
CA ASP A 9 10.40 -28.67 -6.90
C ASP A 9 11.06 -27.46 -6.25
N LEU A 10 12.36 -27.52 -5.98
CA LEU A 10 13.11 -26.38 -5.42
C LEU A 10 13.15 -25.22 -6.41
N ASP A 11 13.29 -25.48 -7.69
CA ASP A 11 13.26 -24.46 -8.75
C ASP A 11 11.86 -23.84 -8.87
N ALA A 12 10.79 -24.65 -8.79
CA ALA A 12 9.42 -24.18 -8.76
C ALA A 12 9.15 -23.29 -7.52
N VAL A 13 9.58 -23.72 -6.34
CA VAL A 13 9.47 -22.93 -5.10
C VAL A 13 10.30 -21.65 -5.18
N ALA A 14 11.50 -21.71 -5.78
CA ALA A 14 12.32 -20.51 -5.99
C ALA A 14 11.62 -19.52 -6.91
N ALA A 15 10.99 -19.99 -7.98
CA ALA A 15 10.20 -19.16 -8.88
C ALA A 15 8.97 -18.53 -8.17
N GLN A 16 8.26 -19.31 -7.33
CA GLN A 16 7.12 -18.83 -6.54
C GLN A 16 7.51 -17.77 -5.51
N LEU A 17 8.67 -17.93 -4.85
CA LEU A 17 9.15 -17.04 -3.80
C LEU A 17 9.97 -15.85 -4.32
N GLY A 18 10.38 -15.87 -5.60
CA GLY A 18 11.30 -14.89 -6.19
C GLY A 18 12.73 -14.95 -5.62
N ARG A 19 13.07 -16.02 -4.89
CA ARG A 19 14.39 -16.24 -4.28
C ARG A 19 14.64 -17.73 -4.03
N ALA A 20 15.90 -18.11 -3.90
CA ALA A 20 16.24 -19.47 -3.51
C ALA A 20 15.61 -19.84 -2.15
N PRO A 21 14.88 -20.95 -2.06
CA PRO A 21 14.31 -21.39 -0.78
C PRO A 21 15.42 -21.84 0.17
N ARG A 22 15.23 -21.59 1.46
CA ARG A 22 16.20 -21.95 2.51
C ARG A 22 15.61 -23.00 3.42
N GLY A 23 16.39 -24.01 3.75
CA GLY A 23 16.03 -25.01 4.76
C GLY A 23 14.81 -25.85 4.40
N VAL A 24 14.48 -26.06 3.12
CA VAL A 24 13.36 -26.92 2.70
C VAL A 24 13.68 -28.37 2.96
N LEU A 25 12.81 -29.05 3.71
CA LEU A 25 12.92 -30.46 4.07
C LEU A 25 12.01 -31.35 3.23
N ALA A 26 10.84 -30.84 2.84
CA ALA A 26 9.86 -31.57 2.04
C ALA A 26 8.84 -30.64 1.41
N ILE A 27 8.14 -31.09 0.36
CA ILE A 27 6.90 -30.49 -0.12
C ILE A 27 5.77 -31.04 0.74
N ALA A 28 5.18 -30.17 1.59
CA ALA A 28 4.15 -30.56 2.53
C ALA A 28 2.74 -30.56 1.93
N TYR A 29 2.53 -29.79 0.84
CA TYR A 29 1.28 -29.78 0.09
C TYR A 29 1.53 -29.42 -1.37
N ARG A 30 0.82 -30.10 -2.27
CA ARG A 30 0.79 -29.76 -3.70
C ARG A 30 -0.58 -29.25 -4.11
N CYS A 31 -0.58 -28.21 -4.91
CA CYS A 31 -1.79 -27.68 -5.52
C CYS A 31 -2.38 -28.68 -6.53
N PRO A 32 -3.66 -28.54 -6.94
CA PRO A 32 -4.32 -29.45 -7.88
C PRO A 32 -3.65 -29.54 -9.26
N ASP A 33 -2.84 -28.55 -9.64
CA ASP A 33 -2.01 -28.52 -10.85
C ASP A 33 -0.65 -29.22 -10.68
N GLY A 34 -0.37 -29.78 -9.49
CA GLY A 34 0.86 -30.49 -9.16
C GLY A 34 1.98 -29.61 -8.61
N ALA A 35 1.86 -28.29 -8.69
CA ALA A 35 2.86 -27.36 -8.21
C ALA A 35 3.00 -27.41 -6.67
N PRO A 36 4.21 -27.16 -6.10
CA PRO A 36 4.37 -26.98 -4.67
C PRO A 36 3.47 -25.85 -4.15
N GLY A 37 2.73 -26.07 -3.07
CA GLY A 37 1.86 -25.07 -2.44
C GLY A 37 2.25 -24.74 -1.02
N VAL A 38 2.84 -25.71 -0.31
CA VAL A 38 3.41 -25.54 1.03
C VAL A 38 4.68 -26.36 1.14
N VAL A 39 5.75 -25.76 1.66
CA VAL A 39 6.98 -26.46 2.00
C VAL A 39 7.10 -26.65 3.50
N LYS A 40 7.71 -27.77 3.92
CA LYS A 40 8.16 -27.99 5.28
C LYS A 40 9.61 -27.51 5.39
N THR A 41 9.90 -26.72 6.42
CA THR A 41 11.21 -26.07 6.59
C THR A 41 11.91 -26.51 7.88
N ALA A 42 13.22 -26.45 7.86
CA ALA A 42 14.03 -26.68 9.05
C ALA A 42 13.80 -25.57 10.10
N PRO A 43 13.74 -25.89 11.41
CA PRO A 43 13.61 -24.92 12.47
C PRO A 43 14.80 -23.95 12.61
N LYS A 44 15.96 -24.31 12.05
CA LYS A 44 17.12 -23.42 11.88
C LYS A 44 17.58 -23.40 10.44
N LEU A 45 18.01 -22.24 9.99
CA LEU A 45 18.66 -22.09 8.70
C LEU A 45 20.11 -22.65 8.74
N PRO A 46 20.76 -22.89 7.58
CA PRO A 46 22.11 -23.43 7.51
C PRO A 46 23.17 -22.58 8.26
N ASP A 47 22.91 -21.29 8.44
CA ASP A 47 23.75 -20.35 9.19
C ASP A 47 23.48 -20.35 10.71
N GLY A 48 22.58 -21.23 11.19
CA GLY A 48 22.18 -21.35 12.58
C GLY A 48 21.09 -20.38 13.02
N THR A 49 20.61 -19.50 12.15
CA THR A 49 19.52 -18.55 12.44
C THR A 49 18.22 -19.32 12.75
N PRO A 50 17.54 -19.06 13.90
CA PRO A 50 16.24 -19.67 14.20
C PRO A 50 15.20 -19.31 13.15
N PHE A 51 14.49 -20.31 12.64
CA PHE A 51 13.40 -20.18 11.68
C PHE A 51 12.16 -20.92 12.18
N PRO A 52 11.31 -20.27 13.00
CA PRO A 52 10.22 -20.95 13.72
C PRO A 52 9.05 -21.39 12.84
N THR A 53 9.01 -20.96 11.57
CA THR A 53 7.96 -21.34 10.62
C THR A 53 8.22 -22.74 10.09
N LEU A 54 7.44 -23.73 10.54
CA LEU A 54 7.57 -25.13 10.12
C LEU A 54 6.95 -25.38 8.73
N TYR A 55 5.81 -24.72 8.44
CA TYR A 55 5.09 -24.81 7.18
C TYR A 55 5.02 -23.46 6.54
N TYR A 56 5.63 -23.33 5.37
CA TYR A 56 5.72 -22.07 4.64
C TYR A 56 4.86 -22.13 3.38
N LEU A 57 3.89 -21.21 3.27
CA LEU A 57 3.00 -21.09 2.12
C LEU A 57 3.78 -20.53 0.94
N THR A 58 3.80 -21.26 -0.19
CA THR A 58 4.57 -20.89 -1.39
C THR A 58 3.70 -20.59 -2.59
N ASP A 59 2.46 -21.14 -2.66
CA ASP A 59 1.55 -20.87 -3.78
C ASP A 59 1.14 -19.39 -3.80
N PRO A 60 1.46 -18.66 -4.88
CA PRO A 60 1.21 -17.22 -4.94
C PRO A 60 -0.27 -16.83 -4.81
N ARG A 61 -1.17 -17.67 -5.32
CA ARG A 61 -2.63 -17.42 -5.26
C ARG A 61 -3.14 -17.53 -3.83
N LEU A 62 -2.70 -18.57 -3.12
CA LEU A 62 -3.06 -18.76 -1.70
C LEU A 62 -2.42 -17.70 -0.81
N THR A 63 -1.19 -17.28 -1.12
CA THR A 63 -0.49 -16.19 -0.42
C THR A 63 -1.22 -14.86 -0.61
N ALA A 64 -1.61 -14.54 -1.85
CA ALA A 64 -2.39 -13.33 -2.14
C ALA A 64 -3.77 -13.35 -1.45
N GLU A 65 -4.43 -14.52 -1.40
CA GLU A 65 -5.71 -14.66 -0.72
C GLU A 65 -5.56 -14.55 0.81
N ALA A 66 -4.51 -15.13 1.39
CA ALA A 66 -4.19 -14.95 2.81
C ALA A 66 -4.00 -13.46 3.14
N SER A 67 -3.20 -12.74 2.35
CA SER A 67 -2.98 -11.29 2.52
C SER A 67 -4.29 -10.49 2.43
N ARG A 68 -5.18 -10.86 1.50
CA ARG A 68 -6.49 -10.20 1.34
C ARG A 68 -7.40 -10.44 2.54
N GLN A 69 -7.45 -11.67 3.06
CA GLN A 69 -8.21 -11.99 4.26
C GLN A 69 -7.63 -11.27 5.49
N GLU A 70 -6.30 -11.18 5.60
CA GLU A 70 -5.63 -10.43 6.66
C GLU A 70 -5.96 -8.94 6.62
N SER A 71 -5.95 -8.32 5.45
CA SER A 71 -6.34 -6.90 5.25
C SER A 71 -7.85 -6.67 5.40
N GLY A 72 -8.68 -7.68 5.13
CA GLY A 72 -10.14 -7.64 5.23
C GLY A 72 -10.69 -7.88 6.64
N GLY A 73 -9.88 -7.83 7.70
CA GLY A 73 -10.34 -7.93 9.09
C GLY A 73 -10.66 -9.35 9.59
N VAL A 74 -10.49 -10.39 8.75
CA VAL A 74 -10.85 -11.79 9.10
C VAL A 74 -10.10 -12.29 10.34
N MET A 75 -8.84 -11.86 10.56
CA MET A 75 -8.08 -12.24 11.75
C MET A 75 -8.69 -11.70 13.04
N LYS A 76 -9.26 -10.51 13.01
CA LYS A 76 -9.95 -9.91 14.17
C LYS A 76 -11.20 -10.72 14.52
N GLU A 77 -12.06 -10.97 13.52
CA GLU A 77 -13.25 -11.80 13.72
C GLU A 77 -12.92 -13.21 14.23
N MET A 78 -11.85 -13.82 13.72
CA MET A 78 -11.38 -15.12 14.18
C MET A 78 -10.88 -15.06 15.63
N THR A 79 -10.19 -14.00 16.02
CA THR A 79 -9.70 -13.80 17.39
C THR A 79 -10.85 -13.57 18.37
N GLU A 80 -11.88 -12.80 17.99
CA GLU A 80 -13.08 -12.61 18.79
C GLU A 80 -13.84 -13.94 18.99
N ARG A 81 -13.97 -14.73 17.94
CA ARG A 81 -14.60 -16.08 18.03
C ARG A 81 -13.75 -17.07 18.82
N LEU A 82 -12.42 -16.95 18.79
CA LEU A 82 -11.52 -17.72 19.64
C LEU A 82 -11.78 -17.44 21.12
N ALA A 83 -11.98 -16.17 21.49
CA ALA A 83 -12.27 -15.76 22.86
C ALA A 83 -13.69 -16.18 23.34
N ALA A 84 -14.64 -16.24 22.41
CA ALA A 84 -16.05 -16.52 22.71
C ALA A 84 -16.42 -18.02 22.68
N ASP A 85 -15.61 -18.89 22.05
CA ASP A 85 -15.91 -20.30 21.82
C ASP A 85 -14.83 -21.21 22.46
N PRO A 86 -15.10 -21.77 23.65
CA PRO A 86 -14.16 -22.64 24.36
C PRO A 86 -13.76 -23.92 23.59
N ASP A 87 -14.68 -24.49 22.79
CA ASP A 87 -14.40 -25.70 22.03
C ASP A 87 -13.43 -25.39 20.87
N ARG A 88 -13.64 -24.24 20.23
CA ARG A 88 -12.75 -23.73 19.18
C ARG A 88 -11.37 -23.36 19.75
N ALA A 89 -11.33 -22.74 20.93
CA ALA A 89 -10.10 -22.45 21.64
C ALA A 89 -9.31 -23.73 21.98
N ALA A 90 -10.00 -24.77 22.45
CA ALA A 90 -9.38 -26.07 22.72
C ALA A 90 -8.86 -26.73 21.43
N ALA A 91 -9.60 -26.65 20.33
CA ALA A 91 -9.15 -27.16 19.02
C ALA A 91 -7.91 -26.39 18.50
N TYR A 92 -7.90 -25.07 18.65
CA TYR A 92 -6.77 -24.23 18.23
C TYR A 92 -5.53 -24.46 19.09
N ARG A 93 -5.68 -24.72 20.37
CA ARG A 93 -4.59 -25.15 21.28
C ARG A 93 -4.01 -26.50 20.87
N ARG A 94 -4.84 -27.47 20.49
CA ARG A 94 -4.34 -28.75 19.94
C ARG A 94 -3.57 -28.57 18.63
N ALA A 95 -4.00 -27.63 17.76
CA ALA A 95 -3.25 -27.27 16.57
C ALA A 95 -1.85 -26.73 16.90
N HIS A 96 -1.77 -25.86 17.88
CA HIS A 96 -0.50 -25.34 18.43
C HIS A 96 0.42 -26.44 18.94
N GLU A 97 -0.09 -27.31 19.80
CA GLU A 97 0.66 -28.43 20.38
C GLU A 97 1.16 -29.38 19.29
N SER A 98 0.32 -29.70 18.31
CA SER A 98 0.71 -30.53 17.15
C SER A 98 1.82 -29.88 16.32
N TYR A 99 1.74 -28.56 16.11
CA TYR A 99 2.75 -27.81 15.37
C TYR A 99 4.11 -27.82 16.08
N LEU A 100 4.11 -27.58 17.41
CA LEU A 100 5.32 -27.61 18.23
C LEU A 100 5.95 -29.00 18.28
N ALA A 101 5.15 -30.02 18.54
CA ALA A 101 5.62 -31.40 18.62
C ALA A 101 6.34 -31.83 17.32
N GLU A 102 5.79 -31.44 16.17
CA GLU A 102 6.39 -31.78 14.87
C GLU A 102 7.64 -30.95 14.55
N ARG A 103 7.66 -29.66 14.93
CA ARG A 103 8.84 -28.80 14.79
C ARG A 103 9.98 -29.30 15.65
N ASP A 104 9.71 -29.57 16.92
CA ASP A 104 10.72 -29.92 17.91
C ASP A 104 11.23 -31.35 17.74
N ALA A 105 10.47 -32.23 17.05
CA ALA A 105 10.95 -33.52 16.60
C ALA A 105 12.04 -33.43 15.50
N ILE A 106 12.11 -32.30 14.77
CA ILE A 106 13.20 -32.04 13.83
C ILE A 106 14.36 -31.40 14.56
N GLU A 107 14.13 -30.27 15.20
CA GLU A 107 15.10 -29.58 16.05
C GLU A 107 14.38 -28.60 16.98
N SER A 108 14.62 -28.74 18.30
CA SER A 108 14.02 -27.84 19.28
C SER A 108 14.67 -26.46 19.25
N LEU A 109 13.81 -25.43 19.24
CA LEU A 109 14.22 -24.03 19.38
C LEU A 109 14.23 -23.56 20.84
N GLY A 110 13.80 -24.42 21.79
CA GLY A 110 13.71 -24.07 23.22
C GLY A 110 12.67 -22.98 23.53
N THR A 111 11.65 -22.83 22.65
CA THR A 111 10.57 -21.85 22.79
C THR A 111 9.22 -22.49 22.56
N ASP A 112 8.21 -22.05 23.33
CA ASP A 112 6.81 -22.46 23.17
C ASP A 112 6.08 -21.66 22.06
N PHE A 113 6.81 -20.84 21.29
CA PHE A 113 6.26 -20.07 20.20
C PHE A 113 6.14 -20.94 18.95
N SER A 114 4.92 -21.02 18.38
CA SER A 114 4.67 -21.60 17.06
C SER A 114 4.60 -20.50 15.97
N GLY A 115 3.65 -20.48 15.11
CA GLY A 115 3.40 -19.40 14.15
C GLY A 115 1.94 -18.97 14.18
N GLY A 116 1.59 -17.94 13.44
CA GLY A 116 0.22 -17.50 13.25
C GLY A 116 -0.50 -16.93 14.47
N GLY A 117 0.20 -16.75 15.60
CA GLY A 117 -0.36 -16.27 16.87
C GLY A 117 -0.98 -17.34 17.74
N MET A 118 -0.85 -18.63 17.37
CA MET A 118 -1.34 -19.76 18.19
C MET A 118 -0.67 -19.80 19.56
N PRO A 119 -1.34 -20.22 20.64
CA PRO A 119 -2.75 -20.63 20.69
C PRO A 119 -3.72 -19.51 21.07
N ASP A 120 -3.24 -18.29 21.38
CA ASP A 120 -4.02 -17.29 22.11
C ASP A 120 -4.69 -16.25 21.21
N ARG A 121 -4.25 -16.11 19.95
CA ARG A 121 -4.80 -15.18 18.98
C ARG A 121 -4.55 -15.64 17.54
N VAL A 122 -5.30 -15.06 16.57
CA VAL A 122 -5.06 -15.23 15.16
C VAL A 122 -4.27 -14.02 14.64
N LYS A 123 -3.00 -14.24 14.22
CA LYS A 123 -2.08 -13.14 13.82
C LYS A 123 -1.59 -13.23 12.38
N CYS A 124 -1.52 -14.44 11.80
CA CYS A 124 -1.02 -14.62 10.45
C CYS A 124 -1.70 -15.81 9.78
N LEU A 125 -2.54 -15.51 8.77
CA LEU A 125 -3.28 -16.54 8.04
C LEU A 125 -2.39 -17.36 7.10
N HIS A 126 -1.27 -16.81 6.62
CA HIS A 126 -0.30 -17.58 5.81
C HIS A 126 0.18 -18.84 6.54
N VAL A 127 0.52 -18.72 7.82
CA VAL A 127 0.97 -19.85 8.64
C VAL A 127 -0.18 -20.82 8.92
N LEU A 128 -1.39 -20.33 9.20
CA LEU A 128 -2.55 -21.18 9.51
C LEU A 128 -3.05 -21.94 8.29
N ILE A 129 -3.11 -21.28 7.12
CA ILE A 129 -3.42 -21.92 5.83
C ILE A 129 -2.36 -22.98 5.50
N ALA A 130 -1.08 -22.64 5.63
CA ALA A 130 0.00 -23.60 5.38
C ALA A 130 -0.09 -24.82 6.29
N HIS A 131 -0.39 -24.63 7.58
CA HIS A 131 -0.56 -25.70 8.54
C HIS A 131 -1.76 -26.60 8.19
N SER A 132 -2.92 -25.98 7.86
CA SER A 132 -4.12 -26.70 7.46
C SER A 132 -3.89 -27.53 6.18
N LEU A 133 -3.28 -26.95 5.16
CA LEU A 133 -3.00 -27.65 3.90
C LEU A 133 -1.99 -28.78 4.07
N ALA A 134 -0.97 -28.59 4.91
CA ALA A 134 0.06 -29.60 5.16
C ALA A 134 -0.44 -30.80 5.95
N LYS A 135 -1.38 -30.58 6.90
CA LYS A 135 -1.89 -31.61 7.83
C LYS A 135 -3.24 -32.18 7.42
N GLY A 136 -3.93 -31.51 6.49
CA GLY A 136 -5.30 -31.84 6.13
C GLY A 136 -6.35 -31.19 7.04
N PRO A 137 -7.63 -31.23 6.61
CA PRO A 137 -8.72 -30.60 7.33
C PRO A 137 -8.94 -31.22 8.71
N GLY A 138 -9.40 -30.40 9.67
CA GLY A 138 -9.69 -30.80 11.04
C GLY A 138 -8.55 -30.59 12.03
N VAL A 139 -7.34 -30.25 11.58
CA VAL A 139 -6.19 -30.02 12.45
C VAL A 139 -6.13 -28.57 12.93
N ASN A 140 -6.30 -27.60 12.03
CA ASN A 140 -6.26 -26.19 12.40
C ASN A 140 -7.60 -25.51 12.02
N PRO A 141 -8.48 -25.21 12.99
CA PRO A 141 -9.84 -24.76 12.71
C PRO A 141 -9.89 -23.40 11.98
N PHE A 142 -8.97 -22.49 12.24
CA PHE A 142 -8.91 -21.20 11.57
C PHE A 142 -8.17 -21.28 10.22
N GLY A 143 -7.18 -22.17 10.11
CA GLY A 143 -6.55 -22.49 8.83
C GLY A 143 -7.56 -23.11 7.85
N ASP A 144 -8.37 -24.06 8.31
CA ASP A 144 -9.42 -24.70 7.50
C ASP A 144 -10.47 -23.68 7.04
N GLU A 145 -10.85 -22.78 7.90
CA GLU A 145 -11.79 -21.71 7.59
C GLU A 145 -11.22 -20.75 6.55
N ALA A 146 -9.95 -20.33 6.69
CA ALA A 146 -9.27 -19.46 5.74
C ALA A 146 -9.11 -20.13 4.35
N VAL A 147 -8.80 -21.43 4.31
CA VAL A 147 -8.78 -22.22 3.07
C VAL A 147 -10.17 -22.29 2.42
N ALA A 148 -11.23 -22.47 3.23
CA ALA A 148 -12.60 -22.51 2.74
C ALA A 148 -13.07 -21.16 2.18
N LEU A 149 -12.65 -20.04 2.79
CA LEU A 149 -12.92 -18.69 2.28
C LEU A 149 -12.21 -18.47 0.93
N ALA A 150 -10.95 -18.89 0.81
CA ALA A 150 -10.20 -18.86 -0.44
C ALA A 150 -10.88 -19.67 -1.57
N ALA A 151 -11.44 -20.83 -1.24
CA ALA A 151 -12.11 -21.71 -2.19
C ALA A 151 -13.46 -21.17 -2.68
N ARG A 152 -14.20 -20.40 -1.86
CA ARG A 152 -15.52 -19.83 -2.21
C ARG A 152 -15.44 -18.73 -3.25
N ARG A 153 -14.30 -18.07 -3.42
CA ARG A 153 -14.05 -16.97 -4.37
C ARG A 153 -13.49 -17.43 -5.72
N ARG A 154 -13.81 -18.66 -6.18
CA ARG A 154 -13.51 -19.08 -7.56
C ARG A 154 -14.27 -18.18 -8.53
N PRO A 155 -13.62 -17.53 -9.51
CA PRO A 155 -14.31 -16.70 -10.49
C PRO A 155 -15.34 -17.53 -11.24
N ALA A 156 -16.59 -17.04 -11.31
CA ALA A 156 -17.66 -17.63 -12.09
C ALA A 156 -17.22 -17.69 -13.57
N ARG A 157 -17.32 -18.86 -14.20
CA ARG A 157 -17.05 -19.04 -15.62
C ARG A 157 -17.89 -18.07 -16.45
N HIS A 158 -17.26 -17.13 -17.12
CA HIS A 158 -17.90 -16.19 -18.02
C HIS A 158 -18.61 -16.93 -19.18
N ARG A 159 -19.94 -16.78 -19.25
CA ARG A 159 -20.73 -16.99 -20.48
C ARG A 159 -20.46 -15.80 -21.39
N ARG A 160 -19.97 -16.05 -22.59
CA ARG A 160 -19.79 -15.06 -23.65
C ARG A 160 -21.13 -14.45 -24.06
N PRO A 161 -21.29 -13.11 -24.14
CA PRO A 161 -22.34 -12.49 -24.94
C PRO A 161 -21.87 -12.29 -26.37
N ARG A 162 -22.85 -12.34 -27.28
CA ARG A 162 -22.73 -12.25 -28.74
C ARG A 162 -22.40 -10.83 -29.19
N ARG A 163 -21.66 -10.79 -30.30
CA ARG A 163 -21.27 -9.62 -31.10
C ARG A 163 -22.46 -8.69 -31.45
N LEU A 164 -22.21 -7.38 -31.41
CA LEU A 164 -22.81 -6.41 -32.34
C LEU A 164 -21.71 -5.46 -32.82
N ALA A 165 -21.64 -5.32 -34.11
CA ALA A 165 -20.65 -4.55 -34.86
C ALA A 165 -21.27 -3.18 -35.26
N HIS A 166 -20.38 -2.25 -35.63
CA HIS A 166 -20.50 -0.98 -36.33
C HIS A 166 -20.58 0.29 -35.47
N LEU A 167 -19.53 1.12 -35.54
CA LEU A 167 -19.35 2.24 -36.44
C LEU A 167 -17.95 2.85 -36.35
N ARG A 168 -17.29 3.03 -37.49
CA ARG A 168 -16.02 3.71 -37.73
C ARG A 168 -16.23 5.18 -38.05
N ARG A 169 -15.31 6.06 -37.59
CA ARG A 169 -14.53 7.05 -38.38
C ARG A 169 -14.17 8.24 -37.49
N ALA A 170 -13.04 8.65 -37.33
CA ALA A 170 -11.78 9.02 -37.94
C ALA A 170 -11.38 10.45 -37.51
N ALA A 171 -10.23 10.59 -36.90
CA ALA A 171 -9.33 11.71 -37.10
C ALA A 171 -7.89 11.32 -36.72
N ARG A 172 -6.95 11.62 -37.59
CA ARG A 172 -5.53 11.30 -37.50
C ARG A 172 -4.79 12.38 -36.70
N GLY A 173 -3.79 11.94 -35.93
CA GLY A 173 -2.72 12.78 -35.41
C GLY A 173 -1.91 12.05 -34.35
N ASP A 174 -0.74 11.60 -34.78
CA ASP A 174 0.42 11.15 -34.05
C ASP A 174 0.34 9.96 -33.07
N ARG A 175 1.22 9.00 -33.38
CA ARG A 175 1.31 7.67 -32.78
C ARG A 175 1.89 7.72 -31.36
N VAL A 176 1.03 7.52 -30.38
CA VAL A 176 1.31 6.65 -29.24
C VAL A 176 0.47 5.40 -29.49
N THR A 177 1.06 4.22 -29.47
CA THR A 177 0.33 2.96 -29.64
C THR A 177 -0.65 2.81 -28.47
N ALA A 178 -1.92 3.16 -28.70
CA ALA A 178 -2.99 2.91 -27.76
C ALA A 178 -3.04 1.41 -27.46
N VAL A 179 -2.74 1.02 -26.24
CA VAL A 179 -3.05 -0.30 -25.70
C VAL A 179 -4.56 -0.31 -25.53
N GLY A 180 -5.29 -1.06 -26.34
CA GLY A 180 -6.75 -1.23 -26.19
C GLY A 180 -7.08 -1.82 -24.81
N ALA A 181 -8.34 -1.68 -24.38
CA ALA A 181 -8.88 -2.15 -23.11
C ALA A 181 -8.14 -3.38 -22.56
N GLY A 182 -7.38 -3.22 -21.51
CA GLY A 182 -6.48 -4.25 -20.97
C GLY A 182 -6.13 -4.01 -19.50
N ARG A 183 -5.52 -5.01 -18.89
CA ARG A 183 -5.03 -4.90 -17.52
C ARG A 183 -3.72 -4.14 -17.49
N VAL A 184 -3.66 -3.11 -16.66
CA VAL A 184 -2.49 -2.25 -16.48
C VAL A 184 -2.03 -2.29 -15.02
N ALA A 185 -0.75 -1.96 -14.78
CA ALA A 185 -0.17 -1.82 -13.46
C ALA A 185 0.44 -0.42 -13.31
N ALA A 186 0.00 0.31 -12.31
CA ALA A 186 0.56 1.58 -11.89
C ALA A 186 1.36 1.40 -10.61
N ILE A 187 2.56 1.98 -10.53
CA ILE A 187 3.37 1.99 -9.33
C ILE A 187 3.77 3.43 -9.04
N ASP A 188 3.48 3.87 -7.81
CA ASP A 188 3.93 5.15 -7.28
C ASP A 188 4.96 4.91 -6.18
N CYS A 189 6.16 5.44 -6.34
CA CYS A 189 7.23 5.36 -5.36
C CYS A 189 7.54 6.74 -4.78
N GLY A 190 6.85 7.04 -3.68
CA GLY A 190 7.01 8.28 -2.94
C GLY A 190 8.11 8.24 -1.89
N THR A 191 8.22 9.32 -1.11
CA THR A 191 9.20 9.49 -0.03
C THR A 191 9.00 8.47 1.10
N ASN A 192 7.76 8.16 1.48
CA ASN A 192 7.44 7.27 2.61
C ASN A 192 7.02 5.86 2.20
N SER A 193 6.28 5.74 1.12
CA SER A 193 5.65 4.49 0.69
C SER A 193 5.85 4.21 -0.80
N ILE A 194 5.77 2.93 -1.16
CA ILE A 194 5.59 2.47 -2.53
C ILE A 194 4.19 1.84 -2.64
N ARG A 195 3.46 2.17 -3.71
CA ARG A 195 2.07 1.75 -3.92
C ARG A 195 1.93 1.06 -5.27
N LEU A 196 1.03 0.10 -5.34
CA LEU A 196 0.68 -0.64 -6.55
C LEU A 196 -0.83 -0.58 -6.77
N LEU A 197 -1.25 -0.26 -7.97
CA LEU A 197 -2.58 -0.49 -8.49
C LEU A 197 -2.48 -1.38 -9.73
N ILE A 198 -3.17 -2.51 -9.71
CA ILE A 198 -3.45 -3.30 -10.90
C ILE A 198 -4.93 -3.15 -11.17
N ALA A 199 -5.29 -2.65 -12.35
CA ALA A 199 -6.66 -2.38 -12.72
C ALA A 199 -6.95 -2.82 -14.15
N ASP A 200 -8.21 -3.16 -14.40
CA ASP A 200 -8.76 -3.32 -15.74
C ASP A 200 -9.27 -1.96 -16.23
N LEU A 201 -8.72 -1.49 -17.33
CA LEU A 201 -9.17 -0.26 -17.98
C LEU A 201 -10.30 -0.60 -18.95
N GLY A 202 -11.48 -0.07 -18.68
CA GLY A 202 -12.66 -0.24 -19.52
C GLY A 202 -12.64 0.62 -20.79
N ASP A 203 -13.42 0.24 -21.78
CA ASP A 203 -13.60 1.04 -23.02
C ASP A 203 -14.22 2.43 -22.75
N ASP A 204 -14.82 2.62 -21.59
CA ASP A 204 -15.39 3.89 -21.11
C ASP A 204 -14.36 4.76 -20.36
N GLY A 205 -13.10 4.32 -20.29
CA GLY A 205 -12.02 5.02 -19.59
C GLY A 205 -12.04 4.86 -18.05
N ARG A 206 -12.90 3.99 -17.52
CA ARG A 206 -12.96 3.73 -16.08
C ARG A 206 -12.01 2.62 -15.67
N LEU A 207 -11.42 2.78 -14.49
CA LEU A 207 -10.62 1.76 -13.85
C LEU A 207 -11.50 0.85 -13.00
N THR A 208 -11.20 -0.45 -13.03
CA THR A 208 -11.75 -1.43 -12.09
C THR A 208 -10.59 -2.09 -11.37
N ASP A 209 -10.48 -1.85 -10.08
CA ASP A 209 -9.39 -2.36 -9.26
C ASP A 209 -9.39 -3.87 -9.22
N VAL A 210 -8.23 -4.46 -9.53
CA VAL A 210 -7.94 -5.88 -9.34
C VAL A 210 -7.16 -6.06 -8.04
N THR A 211 -6.19 -5.17 -7.80
CA THR A 211 -5.35 -5.18 -6.60
C THR A 211 -4.85 -3.77 -6.33
N ARG A 212 -5.00 -3.29 -5.09
CA ARG A 212 -4.42 -2.04 -4.60
C ARG A 212 -3.63 -2.33 -3.33
N LEU A 213 -2.34 -2.01 -3.33
CA LEU A 213 -1.41 -2.30 -2.22
C LEU A 213 -0.56 -1.09 -1.88
N MET A 214 -0.12 -1.04 -0.62
CA MET A 214 0.86 -0.07 -0.13
C MET A 214 1.88 -0.77 0.77
N ARG A 215 3.15 -0.37 0.64
CA ARG A 215 4.24 -0.77 1.55
C ARG A 215 4.99 0.46 2.01
N ILE A 216 5.26 0.54 3.31
CA ILE A 216 6.10 1.61 3.87
C ILE A 216 7.57 1.21 3.67
N VAL A 217 8.27 1.97 2.84
CA VAL A 217 9.67 1.72 2.49
C VAL A 217 10.62 2.82 3.00
N ARG A 218 10.07 4.01 3.33
CA ARG A 218 10.80 5.19 3.80
C ARG A 218 12.01 5.48 2.90
N LEU A 219 11.77 5.50 1.57
CA LEU A 219 12.83 5.72 0.57
C LEU A 219 13.54 7.07 0.79
N GLY A 220 12.80 8.09 1.19
CA GLY A 220 13.32 9.43 1.42
C GLY A 220 13.89 9.68 2.80
N GLN A 221 13.97 8.67 3.68
CA GLN A 221 14.52 8.85 5.02
C GLN A 221 15.94 9.41 4.99
N GLY A 222 16.14 10.59 5.59
CA GLY A 222 17.43 11.27 5.65
C GLY A 222 17.88 11.93 4.34
N VAL A 223 17.10 11.91 3.27
CA VAL A 223 17.46 12.55 1.98
C VAL A 223 17.55 14.06 2.13
N ASP A 224 16.67 14.71 2.88
CA ASP A 224 16.72 16.16 3.11
C ASP A 224 18.06 16.62 3.73
N ALA A 225 18.65 15.78 4.60
CA ALA A 225 19.92 16.08 5.27
C ALA A 225 21.15 15.67 4.45
N THR A 226 21.08 14.59 3.67
CA THR A 226 22.23 13.96 3.02
C THR A 226 22.30 14.16 1.50
N GLY A 227 21.17 14.48 0.86
CA GLY A 227 21.01 14.51 -0.59
C GLY A 227 21.17 13.14 -1.25
N ARG A 228 21.01 12.03 -0.50
CA ARG A 228 21.24 10.67 -1.01
C ARG A 228 20.24 9.66 -0.46
N LEU A 229 19.83 8.72 -1.29
CA LEU A 229 19.09 7.53 -0.86
C LEU A 229 20.05 6.59 -0.11
N SER A 230 19.65 6.07 1.06
CA SER A 230 20.45 5.09 1.77
C SER A 230 20.33 3.71 1.10
N PRO A 231 21.39 2.87 1.15
CA PRO A 231 21.35 1.51 0.61
C PRO A 231 20.23 0.67 1.24
N GLU A 232 19.96 0.86 2.54
CA GLU A 232 18.91 0.15 3.27
C GLU A 232 17.52 0.56 2.78
N ALA A 233 17.32 1.84 2.42
CA ALA A 233 16.04 2.32 1.87
C ALA A 233 15.81 1.80 0.45
N ILE A 234 16.85 1.76 -0.38
CA ILE A 234 16.80 1.13 -1.71
C ILE A 234 16.46 -0.36 -1.57
N GLU A 235 17.09 -1.07 -0.63
CA GLU A 235 16.84 -2.50 -0.43
C GLU A 235 15.41 -2.77 0.08
N ARG A 236 14.89 -1.97 1.02
CA ARG A 236 13.48 -2.09 1.45
C ARG A 236 12.52 -1.90 0.27
N THR A 237 12.82 -0.93 -0.60
CA THR A 237 12.03 -0.67 -1.81
C THR A 237 12.14 -1.82 -2.80
N ARG A 238 13.34 -2.38 -2.99
CA ARG A 238 13.55 -3.56 -3.85
C ARG A 238 12.71 -4.75 -3.41
N VAL A 239 12.68 -5.04 -2.11
CA VAL A 239 11.88 -6.14 -1.56
C VAL A 239 10.39 -5.96 -1.87
N ALA A 240 9.85 -4.76 -1.67
CA ALA A 240 8.46 -4.46 -2.00
C ALA A 240 8.20 -4.54 -3.51
N LEU A 241 9.14 -4.04 -4.33
CA LEU A 241 8.99 -4.05 -5.78
C LEU A 241 9.05 -5.48 -6.37
N VAL A 242 9.83 -6.37 -5.78
CA VAL A 242 9.85 -7.80 -6.16
C VAL A 242 8.49 -8.46 -5.89
N GLU A 243 7.85 -8.16 -4.76
CA GLU A 243 6.48 -8.61 -4.47
C GLU A 243 5.51 -8.09 -5.55
N TYR A 244 5.58 -6.80 -5.87
CA TYR A 244 4.73 -6.18 -6.88
C TYR A 244 4.94 -6.74 -8.28
N ALA A 245 6.19 -6.97 -8.68
CA ALA A 245 6.53 -7.60 -9.95
C ALA A 245 5.95 -9.03 -10.06
N GLY A 246 5.94 -9.78 -8.95
CA GLY A 246 5.24 -11.07 -8.86
C GLY A 246 3.75 -10.95 -9.18
N LEU A 247 3.05 -10.01 -8.52
CA LEU A 247 1.62 -9.77 -8.73
C LEU A 247 1.30 -9.29 -10.15
N ILE A 248 2.13 -8.41 -10.73
CA ILE A 248 1.98 -7.93 -12.11
C ILE A 248 2.02 -9.11 -13.09
N ARG A 249 2.99 -10.01 -12.91
CA ARG A 249 3.10 -11.23 -13.74
C ARG A 249 1.91 -12.16 -13.55
N GLU A 250 1.50 -12.41 -12.30
CA GLU A 250 0.42 -13.35 -11.96
C GLU A 250 -0.94 -12.89 -12.45
N THR A 251 -1.21 -11.59 -12.36
CA THR A 251 -2.46 -11.01 -12.82
C THR A 251 -2.51 -10.84 -14.33
N GLY A 252 -1.37 -10.95 -15.01
CA GLY A 252 -1.27 -10.80 -16.46
C GLY A 252 -1.43 -9.36 -16.92
N ALA A 253 -1.00 -8.38 -16.13
CA ALA A 253 -0.95 -6.99 -16.57
C ALA A 253 -0.04 -6.86 -17.79
N GLN A 254 -0.51 -6.13 -18.81
CA GLN A 254 0.15 -6.04 -20.10
C GLN A 254 1.10 -4.86 -20.20
N ALA A 255 0.90 -3.86 -19.36
CA ALA A 255 1.73 -2.67 -19.27
C ALA A 255 1.94 -2.28 -17.81
N VAL A 256 3.10 -1.70 -17.50
CA VAL A 256 3.41 -1.11 -16.21
C VAL A 256 3.99 0.28 -16.39
N ARG A 257 3.56 1.22 -15.58
CA ARG A 257 4.19 2.52 -15.41
C ARG A 257 4.57 2.70 -13.95
N MET A 258 5.85 2.89 -13.67
CA MET A 258 6.35 3.18 -12.34
C MET A 258 6.89 4.60 -12.30
N VAL A 259 6.31 5.44 -11.48
CA VAL A 259 6.84 6.79 -11.23
C VAL A 259 7.53 6.86 -9.89
N ALA A 260 8.57 7.69 -9.81
CA ALA A 260 9.28 8.04 -8.60
C ALA A 260 9.27 9.56 -8.43
N THR A 261 9.03 10.01 -7.22
CA THR A 261 8.71 11.40 -6.94
C THR A 261 9.80 12.12 -6.13
N SER A 262 9.46 12.99 -5.21
CA SER A 262 10.32 13.93 -4.49
C SER A 262 11.64 13.32 -4.01
N ALA A 263 11.63 12.23 -3.22
CA ALA A 263 12.87 11.66 -2.66
C ALA A 263 13.90 11.26 -3.73
N THR A 264 13.41 10.71 -4.85
CA THR A 264 14.26 10.28 -5.96
C THR A 264 14.72 11.50 -6.80
N ARG A 265 13.87 12.54 -6.95
CA ARG A 265 14.25 13.81 -7.59
C ARG A 265 15.42 14.46 -6.89
N ASP A 266 15.39 14.49 -5.55
CA ASP A 266 16.36 15.17 -4.70
C ASP A 266 17.68 14.39 -4.53
N ALA A 267 17.70 13.09 -4.87
CA ALA A 267 18.82 12.21 -4.59
C ALA A 267 19.92 12.24 -5.68
N ALA A 268 21.16 12.48 -5.26
CA ALA A 268 22.33 12.46 -6.14
C ALA A 268 22.69 11.06 -6.66
N ASN A 269 22.28 9.98 -5.96
CA ASN A 269 22.54 8.58 -6.33
C ASN A 269 21.30 7.86 -6.86
N ARG A 270 20.36 8.57 -7.49
CA ARG A 270 19.15 7.99 -8.07
C ARG A 270 19.41 6.91 -9.12
N ASP A 271 20.58 6.89 -9.75
CA ASP A 271 20.94 5.89 -10.75
C ASP A 271 21.01 4.47 -10.16
N ASP A 272 21.39 4.33 -8.88
CA ASP A 272 21.38 3.05 -8.15
C ASP A 272 19.94 2.52 -8.03
N PHE A 273 18.99 3.43 -7.75
CA PHE A 273 17.56 3.10 -7.68
C PHE A 273 17.01 2.69 -9.05
N PHE A 274 17.35 3.40 -10.13
CA PHE A 274 16.90 3.04 -11.48
C PHE A 274 17.47 1.70 -11.94
N ALA A 275 18.73 1.42 -11.66
CA ALA A 275 19.33 0.12 -11.99
C ALA A 275 18.56 -1.03 -11.30
N MET A 276 18.22 -0.86 -10.04
CA MET A 276 17.43 -1.81 -9.28
C MET A 276 16.02 -2.00 -9.87
N THR A 277 15.30 -0.91 -10.21
CA THR A 277 13.95 -1.01 -10.77
C THR A 277 13.94 -1.66 -12.15
N ARG A 278 14.93 -1.35 -12.99
CA ARG A 278 15.12 -1.99 -14.31
C ARG A 278 15.35 -3.48 -14.19
N GLU A 279 16.16 -3.92 -13.22
CA GLU A 279 16.39 -5.34 -12.96
C GLU A 279 15.08 -6.05 -12.58
N VAL A 280 14.33 -5.48 -11.63
CA VAL A 280 13.12 -6.13 -11.07
C VAL A 280 11.95 -6.10 -12.04
N LEU A 281 11.59 -4.92 -12.58
CA LEU A 281 10.44 -4.77 -13.48
C LEU A 281 10.72 -5.31 -14.88
N GLY A 282 11.95 -5.11 -15.39
CA GLY A 282 12.37 -5.60 -16.70
C GLY A 282 12.36 -7.13 -16.82
N ALA A 283 12.46 -7.85 -15.68
CA ALA A 283 12.30 -9.30 -15.63
C ALA A 283 10.84 -9.76 -15.84
N VAL A 284 9.86 -8.87 -15.70
CA VAL A 284 8.42 -9.19 -15.87
C VAL A 284 7.87 -8.57 -17.14
N ILE A 285 8.16 -7.30 -17.38
CA ILE A 285 7.76 -6.58 -18.60
C ILE A 285 9.03 -6.02 -19.25
N PRO A 286 9.45 -6.52 -20.41
CA PRO A 286 10.67 -6.08 -21.07
C PRO A 286 10.72 -4.56 -21.28
N GLY A 287 11.80 -3.94 -20.81
CA GLY A 287 12.01 -2.49 -20.92
C GLY A 287 11.36 -1.65 -19.84
N ALA A 288 10.65 -2.26 -18.89
CA ALA A 288 10.04 -1.53 -17.78
C ALA A 288 11.10 -1.12 -16.75
N GLU A 289 11.05 0.13 -16.35
CA GLU A 289 11.85 0.72 -15.28
C GLU A 289 11.10 1.91 -14.66
N ALA A 290 11.54 2.39 -13.51
CA ALA A 290 10.98 3.60 -12.94
C ALA A 290 11.42 4.84 -13.73
N GLU A 291 10.55 5.84 -13.77
CA GLU A 291 10.86 7.19 -14.26
C GLU A 291 10.69 8.22 -13.13
N VAL A 292 11.56 9.23 -13.09
CA VAL A 292 11.33 10.39 -12.22
C VAL A 292 10.46 11.37 -12.96
N ILE A 293 9.32 11.68 -12.36
CA ILE A 293 8.43 12.71 -12.89
C ILE A 293 8.70 14.06 -12.24
N THR A 294 8.38 15.13 -12.97
CA THR A 294 8.41 16.50 -12.42
C THR A 294 7.28 16.70 -11.44
N GLY A 295 7.41 17.69 -10.55
CA GLY A 295 6.29 18.06 -9.65
C GLY A 295 5.04 18.49 -10.40
N ASP A 296 5.18 19.12 -11.59
CA ASP A 296 4.05 19.49 -12.44
C ASP A 296 3.32 18.27 -13.01
N GLU A 297 4.06 17.23 -13.42
CA GLU A 297 3.46 15.97 -13.88
C GLU A 297 2.82 15.20 -12.72
N GLU A 298 3.48 15.13 -11.56
CA GLU A 298 2.95 14.56 -10.33
C GLU A 298 1.61 15.21 -9.98
N ALA A 299 1.55 16.53 -9.98
CA ALA A 299 0.35 17.31 -9.73
C ALA A 299 -0.80 17.00 -10.73
N ARG A 300 -0.49 16.88 -12.02
CA ARG A 300 -1.49 16.55 -13.06
C ARG A 300 -2.04 15.14 -12.90
N LEU A 301 -1.17 14.18 -12.59
CA LEU A 301 -1.58 12.80 -12.35
C LEU A 301 -2.45 12.70 -11.07
N SER A 302 -2.05 13.36 -9.99
CA SER A 302 -2.85 13.41 -8.75
C SER A 302 -4.23 14.05 -8.99
N PHE A 303 -4.28 15.14 -9.74
CA PHE A 303 -5.55 15.80 -10.11
C PHE A 303 -6.45 14.85 -10.90
N THR A 304 -5.92 14.23 -11.95
CA THR A 304 -6.67 13.32 -12.82
C THR A 304 -7.27 12.15 -12.06
N GLY A 305 -6.49 11.55 -11.14
CA GLY A 305 -6.97 10.47 -10.29
C GLY A 305 -8.03 10.93 -9.28
N ALA A 306 -7.83 12.09 -8.66
CA ALA A 306 -8.68 12.57 -7.56
C ALA A 306 -10.08 13.01 -8.00
N VAL A 307 -10.22 13.60 -9.21
CA VAL A 307 -11.47 14.27 -9.60
C VAL A 307 -12.44 13.39 -10.38
N GLY A 308 -12.01 12.19 -10.78
CA GLY A 308 -12.79 11.34 -11.69
C GLY A 308 -14.21 10.98 -11.22
N GLU A 309 -14.45 10.96 -9.92
CA GLU A 309 -15.75 10.62 -9.30
C GLU A 309 -16.43 11.80 -8.60
N LEU A 310 -15.84 13.00 -8.66
CA LEU A 310 -16.44 14.19 -8.08
C LEU A 310 -17.55 14.76 -8.99
N ASP A 311 -18.57 15.35 -8.36
CA ASP A 311 -19.58 16.11 -9.10
C ASP A 311 -18.94 17.35 -9.73
N PRO A 312 -18.88 17.44 -11.08
CA PRO A 312 -18.26 18.56 -11.78
C PRO A 312 -18.85 19.93 -11.42
N THR A 313 -20.11 19.97 -10.95
CA THR A 313 -20.78 21.23 -10.56
C THR A 313 -20.22 21.84 -9.28
N ARG A 314 -19.48 21.08 -8.49
CA ARG A 314 -18.77 21.52 -7.28
C ARG A 314 -17.41 22.16 -7.59
N GLY A 315 -16.96 22.13 -8.83
CA GLY A 315 -15.73 22.78 -9.27
C GLY A 315 -15.83 24.31 -9.43
N PRO A 316 -14.70 25.02 -9.62
CA PRO A 316 -13.34 24.47 -9.69
C PRO A 316 -12.87 23.85 -8.37
N PHE A 317 -12.03 22.84 -8.50
CA PHE A 317 -11.44 22.10 -7.37
C PHE A 317 -10.02 22.59 -7.11
N VAL A 318 -9.66 22.76 -5.84
CA VAL A 318 -8.25 22.75 -5.42
C VAL A 318 -7.94 21.36 -4.86
N VAL A 319 -7.17 20.57 -5.62
CA VAL A 319 -6.67 19.27 -5.20
C VAL A 319 -5.32 19.48 -4.51
N VAL A 320 -5.17 18.91 -3.32
CA VAL A 320 -3.91 18.94 -2.57
C VAL A 320 -3.47 17.51 -2.30
N ASP A 321 -2.33 17.13 -2.86
CA ASP A 321 -1.65 15.87 -2.59
C ASP A 321 -0.56 16.13 -1.53
N LEU A 322 -0.81 15.73 -0.30
CA LEU A 322 0.14 15.88 0.80
C LEU A 322 0.99 14.62 0.94
N GLY A 323 2.11 14.61 0.24
CA GLY A 323 3.08 13.53 0.25
C GLY A 323 4.03 13.53 1.46
N GLY A 324 5.06 12.70 1.38
CA GLY A 324 6.10 12.64 2.43
C GLY A 324 7.14 13.77 2.30
N GLY A 325 7.56 14.12 1.10
CA GLY A 325 8.64 15.08 0.82
C GLY A 325 8.17 16.35 0.12
N SER A 326 7.06 16.30 -0.61
CA SER A 326 6.45 17.42 -1.33
C SER A 326 4.95 17.51 -1.08
N THR A 327 4.36 18.63 -1.48
CA THR A 327 2.92 18.85 -1.51
C THR A 327 2.55 19.53 -2.82
N GLU A 328 1.71 18.87 -3.59
CA GLU A 328 1.20 19.37 -4.85
C GLU A 328 -0.13 20.11 -4.60
N VAL A 329 -0.22 21.34 -5.09
CA VAL A 329 -1.45 22.14 -5.07
C VAL A 329 -1.90 22.37 -6.51
N VAL A 330 -3.11 21.93 -6.85
CA VAL A 330 -3.61 21.91 -8.22
C VAL A 330 -5.00 22.53 -8.28
N LEU A 331 -5.17 23.59 -9.05
CA LEU A 331 -6.46 24.14 -9.38
C LEU A 331 -6.92 23.63 -10.75
N GLY A 332 -8.15 23.16 -10.83
CA GLY A 332 -8.72 22.69 -12.10
C GLY A 332 -10.20 22.35 -11.97
N ASP A 333 -10.79 21.92 -13.08
CA ASP A 333 -12.19 21.49 -13.17
C ASP A 333 -12.36 20.37 -14.22
N ALA A 334 -13.57 20.17 -14.73
CA ALA A 334 -13.87 19.17 -15.75
C ALA A 334 -13.12 19.38 -17.07
N ASP A 335 -12.68 20.61 -17.36
CA ASP A 335 -11.93 20.95 -18.58
C ASP A 335 -10.42 20.69 -18.41
N GLY A 336 -9.97 20.40 -17.18
CA GLY A 336 -8.59 20.02 -16.85
C GLY A 336 -7.92 20.92 -15.81
N VAL A 337 -6.58 20.83 -15.76
CA VAL A 337 -5.74 21.59 -14.83
C VAL A 337 -5.52 23.00 -15.34
N HIS A 338 -5.85 23.99 -14.51
CA HIS A 338 -5.67 25.42 -14.79
C HIS A 338 -4.33 25.95 -14.27
N ALA A 339 -3.94 25.51 -13.08
CA ALA A 339 -2.66 25.86 -12.44
C ALA A 339 -2.23 24.75 -11.51
N ALA A 340 -0.93 24.53 -11.42
CA ALA A 340 -0.35 23.53 -10.51
C ALA A 340 0.98 24.04 -9.97
N TYR A 341 1.31 23.64 -8.75
CA TYR A 341 2.62 23.88 -8.14
C TYR A 341 2.94 22.78 -7.14
N SER A 342 4.17 22.25 -7.21
CA SER A 342 4.73 21.33 -6.23
C SER A 342 5.67 22.10 -5.32
N THR A 343 5.43 22.05 -4.01
CA THR A 343 6.29 22.70 -3.01
C THR A 343 7.01 21.67 -2.15
N ASP A 344 8.27 21.98 -1.78
CA ASP A 344 9.16 21.09 -1.04
C ASP A 344 8.81 21.04 0.45
N ILE A 345 7.57 20.61 0.74
CA ILE A 345 7.08 20.33 2.09
C ILE A 345 6.18 19.10 2.06
N GLY A 346 6.39 18.18 3.00
CA GLY A 346 5.57 16.98 3.18
C GLY A 346 5.68 16.50 4.62
N CYS A 347 4.89 15.49 4.98
CA CYS A 347 4.80 15.03 6.36
C CYS A 347 6.14 14.51 6.91
N VAL A 348 6.95 13.80 6.09
CA VAL A 348 8.27 13.30 6.49
C VAL A 348 9.27 14.46 6.61
N ARG A 349 9.39 15.27 5.56
CA ARG A 349 10.34 16.39 5.51
C ARG A 349 10.12 17.38 6.67
N LEU A 350 8.88 17.75 6.95
CA LEU A 350 8.57 18.66 8.05
C LEU A 350 8.88 18.04 9.42
N THR A 351 8.55 16.76 9.60
CA THR A 351 8.85 16.04 10.85
C THR A 351 10.36 15.95 11.09
N GLU A 352 11.14 15.49 10.10
CA GLU A 352 12.59 15.36 10.23
C GLU A 352 13.30 16.71 10.48
N ARG A 353 12.73 17.80 9.93
CA ARG A 353 13.33 19.13 10.05
C ARG A 353 12.98 19.84 11.36
N CYS A 354 11.77 19.67 11.89
CA CYS A 354 11.26 20.52 12.95
C CYS A 354 10.75 19.79 14.20
N LEU A 355 10.35 18.51 14.11
CA LEU A 355 9.68 17.80 15.20
C LEU A 355 10.57 16.70 15.76
N HIS A 356 11.38 17.01 16.75
CA HIS A 356 12.41 16.10 17.30
C HIS A 356 12.03 15.46 18.62
N ASP A 357 11.04 16.03 19.34
CA ASP A 357 10.53 15.51 20.61
C ASP A 357 9.17 14.79 20.40
N ASP A 358 8.79 13.92 21.32
CA ASP A 358 7.54 13.17 21.31
C ASP A 358 6.81 13.24 22.67
N PRO A 359 5.67 13.97 22.76
CA PRO A 359 5.10 14.84 21.73
C PRO A 359 5.99 16.06 21.46
N PRO A 360 5.86 16.69 20.27
CA PRO A 360 6.65 17.87 19.93
C PRO A 360 6.38 19.05 20.86
N THR A 361 7.41 19.87 21.16
CA THR A 361 7.25 21.04 22.01
C THR A 361 6.49 22.16 21.29
N ALA A 362 5.98 23.13 22.06
CA ALA A 362 5.28 24.29 21.50
C ALA A 362 6.18 25.11 20.56
N GLU A 363 7.48 25.21 20.87
CA GLU A 363 8.47 25.91 20.06
C GLU A 363 8.71 25.17 18.72
N GLN A 364 8.78 23.82 18.75
CA GLN A 364 8.92 23.00 17.54
C GLN A 364 7.68 23.10 16.66
N ILE A 365 6.48 23.06 17.25
CA ILE A 365 5.22 23.25 16.52
C ILE A 365 5.16 24.65 15.87
N ALA A 366 5.59 25.70 16.59
CA ALA A 366 5.60 27.05 16.07
C ALA A 366 6.57 27.19 14.87
N ALA A 367 7.79 26.66 15.00
CA ALA A 367 8.79 26.65 13.92
C ALA A 367 8.29 25.85 12.71
N ALA A 368 7.65 24.71 12.94
CA ALA A 368 7.07 23.88 11.87
C ALA A 368 5.91 24.60 11.15
N ARG A 369 5.05 25.29 11.88
CA ARG A 369 3.95 26.11 11.30
C ARG A 369 4.49 27.28 10.47
N GLU A 370 5.53 27.97 10.93
CA GLU A 370 6.19 29.06 10.20
C GLU A 370 6.76 28.55 8.87
N PHE A 371 7.56 27.48 8.92
CA PHE A 371 8.13 26.87 7.72
C PHE A 371 7.05 26.35 6.75
N ALA A 372 5.99 25.70 7.27
CA ALA A 372 4.86 25.26 6.47
C ALA A 372 4.13 26.44 5.82
N GLY A 373 3.91 27.52 6.58
CA GLY A 373 3.29 28.76 6.11
C GLY A 373 4.04 29.38 4.93
N GLU A 374 5.38 29.46 5.02
CA GLU A 374 6.24 29.98 3.93
C GLU A 374 6.08 29.14 2.66
N LYS A 375 6.16 27.82 2.79
CA LYS A 375 6.07 26.90 1.65
C LYS A 375 4.70 26.85 1.01
N ILE A 376 3.64 26.86 1.81
CA ILE A 376 2.27 26.93 1.29
C ILE A 376 2.00 28.30 0.65
N ALA A 377 2.47 29.41 1.24
CA ALA A 377 2.35 30.73 0.63
C ALA A 377 3.05 30.81 -0.73
N GLU A 378 4.21 30.16 -0.89
CA GLU A 378 4.91 30.03 -2.16
C GLU A 378 4.03 29.30 -3.21
N ALA A 379 3.43 28.17 -2.86
CA ALA A 379 2.53 27.43 -3.75
C ALA A 379 1.31 28.25 -4.15
N LEU A 380 0.67 28.92 -3.17
CA LEU A 380 -0.52 29.74 -3.37
C LEU A 380 -0.27 31.05 -4.10
N ALA A 381 0.98 31.45 -4.29
CA ALA A 381 1.35 32.56 -5.18
C ALA A 381 1.29 32.14 -6.67
N HIS A 382 1.44 30.84 -6.97
CA HIS A 382 1.38 30.29 -8.32
C HIS A 382 0.02 29.71 -8.69
N VAL A 383 -0.77 29.30 -7.68
CA VAL A 383 -2.09 28.68 -7.88
C VAL A 383 -3.18 29.63 -7.35
N PRO A 384 -4.04 30.20 -8.21
CA PRO A 384 -5.07 31.17 -7.83
C PRO A 384 -6.27 30.47 -7.15
N VAL A 385 -6.06 30.01 -5.91
CA VAL A 385 -7.04 29.21 -5.15
C VAL A 385 -8.31 29.97 -4.81
N GLU A 386 -8.33 31.31 -4.94
CA GLU A 386 -9.52 32.16 -4.78
C GLU A 386 -10.66 31.77 -5.75
N GLN A 387 -10.33 31.08 -6.84
CA GLN A 387 -11.29 30.57 -7.81
C GLN A 387 -11.90 29.21 -7.40
N ALA A 388 -11.27 28.51 -6.44
CA ALA A 388 -11.73 27.20 -6.02
C ALA A 388 -13.03 27.28 -5.20
N ARG A 389 -13.87 26.26 -5.35
CA ARG A 389 -15.10 26.08 -4.57
C ARG A 389 -15.02 24.90 -3.63
N THR A 390 -14.20 23.91 -3.96
CA THR A 390 -14.05 22.70 -3.17
C THR A 390 -12.57 22.37 -3.00
N TRP A 391 -12.16 22.11 -1.77
CA TRP A 391 -10.85 21.56 -1.46
C TRP A 391 -10.95 20.04 -1.43
N VAL A 392 -10.13 19.37 -2.22
CA VAL A 392 -9.99 17.91 -2.25
C VAL A 392 -8.61 17.54 -1.75
N GLY A 393 -8.56 16.76 -0.67
CA GLY A 393 -7.31 16.24 -0.10
C GLY A 393 -7.11 14.78 -0.49
N VAL A 394 -5.90 14.46 -0.90
CA VAL A 394 -5.50 13.07 -1.22
C VAL A 394 -4.25 12.67 -0.45
N ALA A 395 -3.85 11.44 -0.61
CA ALA A 395 -2.76 10.76 0.08
C ALA A 395 -3.01 10.47 1.57
N GLY A 396 -2.06 9.73 2.13
CA GLY A 396 -2.25 9.04 3.39
C GLY A 396 -2.44 9.91 4.63
N THR A 397 -1.96 11.15 4.63
CA THR A 397 -2.21 12.10 5.72
C THR A 397 -3.68 12.52 5.73
N MET A 398 -4.20 12.95 4.57
CA MET A 398 -5.59 13.43 4.45
C MET A 398 -6.59 12.33 4.77
N THR A 399 -6.36 11.11 4.24
CA THR A 399 -7.26 9.98 4.47
C THR A 399 -7.24 9.50 5.92
N THR A 400 -6.08 9.54 6.61
CA THR A 400 -5.99 9.23 8.05
C THR A 400 -6.72 10.27 8.91
N ILE A 401 -6.52 11.57 8.63
CA ILE A 401 -7.23 12.65 9.34
C ILE A 401 -8.74 12.54 9.14
N ALA A 402 -9.19 12.24 7.91
CA ALA A 402 -10.62 12.04 7.64
C ALA A 402 -11.19 10.82 8.37
N ALA A 403 -10.47 9.71 8.42
CA ALA A 403 -10.91 8.55 9.17
C ALA A 403 -11.08 8.86 10.67
N LEU A 404 -10.14 9.61 11.27
CA LEU A 404 -10.22 10.04 12.66
C LEU A 404 -11.34 11.08 12.88
N ALA A 405 -11.51 12.02 11.95
CA ALA A 405 -12.55 13.05 12.05
C ALA A 405 -13.96 12.48 11.94
N ASN A 406 -14.12 11.37 11.24
CA ASN A 406 -15.37 10.62 11.12
C ASN A 406 -15.52 9.52 12.18
N ASP A 407 -14.71 9.55 13.24
CA ASP A 407 -14.76 8.64 14.39
C ASP A 407 -14.75 7.14 13.98
N LEU A 408 -13.98 6.80 12.92
CA LEU A 408 -13.87 5.42 12.48
C LEU A 408 -13.05 4.61 13.51
N ALA A 409 -13.57 3.47 13.93
CA ALA A 409 -12.85 2.56 14.82
C ALA A 409 -11.65 1.89 14.15
N GLU A 410 -11.72 1.69 12.83
CA GLU A 410 -10.67 1.16 11.97
C GLU A 410 -10.69 1.90 10.63
N TYR A 411 -9.59 1.83 9.90
CA TYR A 411 -9.50 2.44 8.59
C TYR A 411 -10.41 1.72 7.58
N ASP A 412 -11.35 2.48 6.99
CA ASP A 412 -12.31 1.99 6.00
C ASP A 412 -12.30 2.92 4.78
N PRO A 413 -11.67 2.51 3.67
CA PRO A 413 -11.52 3.34 2.48
C PRO A 413 -12.86 3.72 1.85
N GLU A 414 -13.89 2.86 1.90
CA GLU A 414 -15.21 3.16 1.35
C GLU A 414 -15.92 4.28 2.13
N ARG A 415 -15.67 4.37 3.44
CA ARG A 415 -16.21 5.42 4.30
C ARG A 415 -15.38 6.71 4.28
N VAL A 416 -14.11 6.61 3.97
CA VAL A 416 -13.19 7.75 3.83
C VAL A 416 -13.36 8.42 2.48
N HIS A 417 -13.49 7.65 1.40
CA HIS A 417 -13.62 8.17 0.04
C HIS A 417 -14.84 9.10 -0.09
N LEU A 418 -14.60 10.30 -0.62
CA LEU A 418 -15.55 11.40 -0.77
C LEU A 418 -16.22 11.86 0.54
N SER A 419 -15.71 11.45 1.71
CA SER A 419 -16.15 11.99 2.98
C SER A 419 -15.73 13.48 3.13
N THR A 420 -16.47 14.19 3.97
CA THR A 420 -16.29 15.62 4.20
C THR A 420 -15.92 15.87 5.65
N VAL A 421 -14.93 16.73 5.87
CA VAL A 421 -14.46 17.14 7.20
C VAL A 421 -14.51 18.66 7.32
N GLY A 422 -15.38 19.19 8.18
CA GLY A 422 -15.41 20.62 8.50
C GLY A 422 -14.13 21.06 9.22
N PHE A 423 -13.70 22.31 9.00
CA PHE A 423 -12.41 22.80 9.50
C PHE A 423 -12.27 22.80 11.02
N ASP A 424 -13.35 22.97 11.77
CA ASP A 424 -13.28 22.92 13.25
C ASP A 424 -12.91 21.51 13.71
N ARG A 425 -13.56 20.48 13.15
CA ARG A 425 -13.25 19.07 13.45
C ARG A 425 -11.87 18.68 12.95
N LEU A 426 -11.48 19.18 11.77
CA LEU A 426 -10.14 18.96 11.21
C LEU A 426 -9.06 19.48 12.16
N ARG A 427 -9.22 20.72 12.69
CA ARG A 427 -8.27 21.31 13.65
C ARG A 427 -8.23 20.51 14.95
N GLU A 428 -9.39 20.12 15.49
CA GLU A 428 -9.46 19.31 16.71
C GLU A 428 -8.66 18.01 16.56
N VAL A 429 -8.83 17.28 15.44
CA VAL A 429 -8.08 16.06 15.17
C VAL A 429 -6.58 16.33 15.01
N CYS A 430 -6.21 17.36 14.26
CA CYS A 430 -4.80 17.72 14.04
C CYS A 430 -4.11 18.13 15.37
N ASP A 431 -4.75 18.93 16.20
CA ASP A 431 -4.22 19.33 17.51
C ASP A 431 -4.10 18.11 18.44
N GLY A 432 -5.09 17.19 18.42
CA GLY A 432 -5.03 15.93 19.15
C GLY A 432 -3.84 15.05 18.73
N LEU A 433 -3.56 14.95 17.43
CA LEU A 433 -2.40 14.20 16.91
C LEU A 433 -1.06 14.81 17.33
N LEU A 434 -0.98 16.14 17.45
CA LEU A 434 0.23 16.84 17.91
C LEU A 434 0.44 16.73 19.42
N ALA A 435 -0.64 16.67 20.20
CA ALA A 435 -0.57 16.53 21.65
C ALA A 435 -0.31 15.07 22.11
N ALA A 436 -0.62 14.09 21.27
CA ALA A 436 -0.48 12.69 21.59
C ALA A 436 0.98 12.22 21.47
N THR A 437 1.39 11.30 22.36
CA THR A 437 2.64 10.56 22.25
C THR A 437 2.61 9.57 21.08
N HIS A 438 3.78 9.04 20.68
CA HIS A 438 3.90 8.00 19.67
C HIS A 438 2.98 6.79 19.96
N ASP A 439 2.98 6.31 21.22
CA ASP A 439 2.19 5.13 21.59
C ASP A 439 0.67 5.41 21.56
N GLU A 440 0.25 6.62 21.96
CA GLU A 440 -1.15 7.06 21.85
C GLU A 440 -1.58 7.16 20.39
N ARG A 441 -0.75 7.74 19.51
CA ARG A 441 -1.02 7.78 18.06
C ARG A 441 -1.08 6.37 17.46
N ALA A 442 -0.17 5.47 17.87
CA ALA A 442 -0.13 4.08 17.41
C ALA A 442 -1.35 3.26 17.85
N ALA A 443 -2.01 3.65 18.95
CA ALA A 443 -3.23 3.02 19.46
C ALA A 443 -4.50 3.44 18.72
N LEU A 444 -4.46 4.49 17.89
CA LEU A 444 -5.62 4.93 17.11
C LEU A 444 -5.94 3.91 16.01
N GLY A 445 -7.17 3.37 15.99
CA GLY A 445 -7.56 2.29 15.08
C GLY A 445 -7.29 2.58 13.59
N PRO A 446 -7.61 3.78 13.06
CA PRO A 446 -7.33 4.13 11.68
C PRO A 446 -5.86 4.41 11.37
N MET A 447 -4.99 4.49 12.38
CA MET A 447 -3.58 4.88 12.20
C MET A 447 -2.75 3.73 11.63
N HIS A 448 -2.23 3.93 10.42
CA HIS A 448 -1.29 2.98 9.85
C HIS A 448 0.07 3.06 10.59
N PRO A 449 0.66 1.93 11.04
CA PRO A 449 1.91 1.93 11.82
C PRO A 449 3.07 2.72 11.18
N GLY A 450 3.15 2.75 9.85
CA GLY A 450 4.19 3.50 9.13
C GLY A 450 3.94 5.01 9.04
N ARG A 451 2.84 5.54 9.58
CA ARG A 451 2.52 6.98 9.61
C ARG A 451 2.66 7.59 11.00
N VAL A 452 2.71 6.78 12.04
CA VAL A 452 2.74 7.22 13.45
C VAL A 452 3.80 8.29 13.71
N ASP A 453 4.98 8.10 13.14
CA ASP A 453 6.13 9.00 13.32
C ASP A 453 5.98 10.35 12.57
N VAL A 454 5.21 10.39 11.48
CA VAL A 454 5.20 11.52 10.54
C VAL A 454 3.86 12.24 10.45
N ILE A 455 2.82 11.70 11.08
CA ILE A 455 1.47 12.26 10.99
C ILE A 455 1.38 13.65 11.63
N GLY A 456 2.19 13.96 12.64
CA GLY A 456 2.26 15.29 13.26
C GLY A 456 2.68 16.38 12.28
N GLY A 457 3.71 16.12 11.46
CA GLY A 457 4.10 17.00 10.36
C GLY A 457 2.97 17.20 9.34
N GLY A 458 2.28 16.11 8.99
CA GLY A 458 1.12 16.16 8.12
C GLY A 458 -0.04 16.98 8.68
N ALA A 459 -0.33 16.85 9.98
CA ALA A 459 -1.36 17.61 10.68
C ALA A 459 -1.08 19.13 10.64
N ILE A 460 0.18 19.54 10.81
CA ILE A 460 0.58 20.96 10.71
C ILE A 460 0.33 21.50 9.29
N VAL A 461 0.79 20.79 8.25
CA VAL A 461 0.59 21.21 6.85
C VAL A 461 -0.91 21.30 6.52
N THR A 462 -1.70 20.31 6.96
CA THR A 462 -3.15 20.30 6.74
C THR A 462 -3.85 21.47 7.42
N THR A 463 -3.45 21.83 8.66
CA THR A 463 -4.00 22.98 9.37
C THR A 463 -3.66 24.29 8.67
N VAL A 464 -2.41 24.47 8.23
CA VAL A 464 -1.98 25.66 7.47
C VAL A 464 -2.76 25.81 6.16
N LEU A 465 -2.97 24.70 5.45
CA LEU A 465 -3.81 24.70 4.22
C LEU A 465 -5.25 25.10 4.53
N ALA A 466 -5.87 24.56 5.58
CA ALA A 466 -7.23 24.92 5.98
C ALA A 466 -7.37 26.41 6.28
N ASP A 467 -6.39 26.99 6.99
CA ASP A 467 -6.38 28.42 7.32
C ASP A 467 -6.25 29.28 6.06
N GLU A 468 -5.34 28.94 5.14
CA GLU A 468 -5.13 29.69 3.91
C GLU A 468 -6.30 29.55 2.92
N LEU A 469 -6.84 28.35 2.71
CA LEU A 469 -7.98 28.12 1.81
C LEU A 469 -9.26 28.73 2.38
N GLY A 470 -9.45 28.67 3.70
CA GLY A 470 -10.56 29.37 4.36
C GLY A 470 -10.48 30.88 4.16
N ARG A 471 -9.29 31.45 4.34
CA ARG A 471 -9.06 32.90 4.22
C ARG A 471 -9.18 33.41 2.78
N ARG A 472 -8.61 32.67 1.79
CA ARG A 472 -8.52 33.09 0.37
C ARG A 472 -9.75 32.72 -0.44
N ALA A 473 -10.27 31.51 -0.28
CA ALA A 473 -11.34 30.96 -1.11
C ALA A 473 -12.70 30.86 -0.38
N GLY A 474 -12.74 31.10 0.94
CA GLY A 474 -13.96 30.94 1.74
C GLY A 474 -14.40 29.48 1.89
N ILE A 475 -13.50 28.51 1.67
CA ILE A 475 -13.74 27.09 1.84
C ILE A 475 -13.78 26.76 3.33
N GLY A 476 -14.77 25.98 3.78
CA GLY A 476 -14.97 25.62 5.18
C GLY A 476 -14.84 24.13 5.48
N GLU A 477 -14.61 23.32 4.46
CA GLU A 477 -14.54 21.87 4.58
C GLU A 477 -13.49 21.26 3.64
N LEU A 478 -12.97 20.11 4.03
CA LEU A 478 -12.11 19.25 3.25
C LEU A 478 -12.94 18.06 2.73
N VAL A 479 -12.92 17.80 1.42
CA VAL A 479 -13.38 16.54 0.81
C VAL A 479 -12.16 15.65 0.64
N VAL A 480 -12.25 14.37 1.00
CA VAL A 480 -11.10 13.45 0.92
C VAL A 480 -11.34 12.39 -0.15
N SER A 481 -10.34 12.17 -1.02
CA SER A 481 -10.38 11.12 -2.03
C SER A 481 -9.35 10.03 -1.73
N GLU A 482 -9.77 8.76 -1.87
CA GLU A 482 -8.87 7.58 -1.89
C GLU A 482 -8.21 7.39 -3.26
N HIS A 483 -8.77 8.01 -4.29
CA HIS A 483 -8.23 8.04 -5.64
C HIS A 483 -7.27 9.24 -5.76
N ASP A 484 -6.08 8.98 -6.26
CA ASP A 484 -4.98 9.93 -6.28
C ASP A 484 -4.04 9.72 -7.47
N ILE A 485 -2.75 10.08 -7.33
CA ILE A 485 -1.73 9.91 -8.37
C ILE A 485 -1.67 8.48 -8.91
N LEU A 486 -1.93 7.46 -8.08
CA LEU A 486 -1.86 6.06 -8.49
C LEU A 486 -2.91 5.74 -9.57
N ASP A 487 -4.11 6.29 -9.43
CA ASP A 487 -5.19 6.20 -10.42
C ASP A 487 -4.84 6.99 -11.68
N GLY A 488 -4.28 8.20 -11.51
CA GLY A 488 -3.78 9.01 -12.63
C GLY A 488 -2.68 8.31 -13.43
N ILE A 489 -1.75 7.62 -12.77
CA ILE A 489 -0.72 6.82 -13.43
C ILE A 489 -1.39 5.71 -14.25
N ALA A 490 -2.34 4.96 -13.66
CA ALA A 490 -3.04 3.87 -14.36
C ALA A 490 -3.78 4.38 -15.60
N LEU A 491 -4.49 5.51 -15.48
CA LEU A 491 -5.17 6.18 -16.59
C LEU A 491 -4.21 6.67 -17.68
N SER A 492 -2.97 7.02 -17.34
CA SER A 492 -1.96 7.50 -18.29
C SER A 492 -1.29 6.40 -19.12
N ILE A 493 -1.54 5.12 -18.81
CA ILE A 493 -1.01 3.97 -19.56
C ILE A 493 -1.90 3.68 -20.80
N ALA A 494 -3.12 4.25 -20.83
CA ALA A 494 -4.15 4.05 -21.85
C ALA A 494 -3.81 4.65 -23.23
#